data_d1795935c9dd4b297f25ff8195759342
#
_entry.id   d1795935c9dd4b297f25ff8195759342
#
_cell.length_a   1.000
_cell.length_b   1.000
_cell.length_c   1.000
_cell.angle_alpha   90.00
_cell.angle_beta   90.00
_cell.angle_gamma   90.00
#
_symmetry.space_group_name_H-M   'P 1'
#
loop_
_entity.id
_entity.type
_entity.pdbx_description
1 polymer ?
#
loop_
_entity_poly.entity_id
_entity_poly.type
_entity_poly.pdbx_seq_one_letter_code
_entity_poly.pdbx_strand_id
1 'polypeptide(L)'
;MRRLWVAALALTLAACGGRVVPPAVGASAPPPPPRATYQPPRAQPGRMTPAPVVRIVPAVPLAPMPAVPVAGAASAAAAGLVAGPALASLPITEEQARGALASFRQSCPGLMRREDLSGLTRREDWRPACEAARSAGSALPFFQQWFEAVQVGDGKAFATGYYIPEIAASRDRQPGYDIPIYARPSDLVDVDLGQFSTELKGRKIRGRVQGTNFVPYHDRTEIEQGALANKARVLAWAADPVALFFLQIQGSGNLRLPDGGVMRIGYDTQNGRDYTGIGKLMRDRGLLAPGQTSMQGLVGYLHANPAEGAAIMRENRSYVFFRELSGGAVGAMGYEVRGGVSAAADPKFVPLGAPVFLSMDRQDASALWVAQDTGGAIKGANRFDTFWGAGRAAEAIAGGMSARGTAWLLLPVGTLARLQGATGGGATAQR
;
A
#
# COMPACT_ATOMS: atom_id res chain seq x y z
N MET A 1 -7.10 -51.88 -48.91
CA MET A 1 -7.33 -53.32 -48.99
C MET A 1 -7.13 -53.96 -47.64
N ARG A 2 -8.12 -54.77 -47.19
CA ARG A 2 -8.17 -55.76 -46.07
C ARG A 2 -8.13 -55.12 -44.66
N ARG A 3 -9.25 -55.00 -43.95
CA ARG A 3 -10.30 -55.92 -43.42
C ARG A 3 -9.78 -56.86 -42.33
N LEU A 4 -10.36 -56.67 -41.05
CA LEU A 4 -10.98 -57.75 -40.21
C LEU A 4 -9.99 -58.45 -39.25
N TRP A 5 -10.25 -58.79 -37.95
CA TRP A 5 -11.47 -59.29 -37.27
C TRP A 5 -11.26 -59.16 -35.74
N VAL A 6 -12.21 -58.78 -34.99
CA VAL A 6 -12.98 -59.29 -33.84
C VAL A 6 -12.48 -60.57 -33.18
N ALA A 7 -12.33 -60.60 -31.88
CA ALA A 7 -12.71 -61.70 -31.02
C ALA A 7 -12.94 -61.27 -29.58
N ALA A 8 -14.18 -61.28 -29.11
CA ALA A 8 -14.61 -61.23 -27.72
C ALA A 8 -14.36 -62.62 -27.09
N LEU A 9 -13.93 -62.64 -25.83
CA LEU A 9 -14.04 -63.83 -24.99
C LEU A 9 -14.50 -63.43 -23.59
N ALA A 10 -15.76 -63.76 -23.33
CA ALA A 10 -16.35 -63.87 -22.02
C ALA A 10 -15.99 -65.20 -21.37
N LEU A 11 -15.59 -65.16 -20.10
CA LEU A 11 -15.61 -66.35 -19.26
C LEU A 11 -16.11 -66.02 -17.86
N THR A 12 -17.09 -66.78 -17.50
CA THR A 12 -17.97 -66.78 -16.35
C THR A 12 -17.40 -67.57 -15.16
N LEU A 13 -17.83 -67.15 -13.93
CA LEU A 13 -18.12 -68.00 -12.77
C LEU A 13 -16.95 -68.51 -11.91
N ALA A 14 -16.95 -68.07 -10.64
CA ALA A 14 -17.17 -69.03 -9.54
C ALA A 14 -17.53 -68.29 -8.26
N ALA A 15 -18.72 -68.53 -7.78
CA ALA A 15 -19.17 -68.13 -6.44
C ALA A 15 -18.56 -69.10 -5.39
N CYS A 16 -18.02 -68.51 -4.29
CA CYS A 16 -17.82 -69.26 -3.06
C CYS A 16 -18.39 -68.45 -1.91
N GLY A 17 -19.44 -68.99 -1.30
CA GLY A 17 -20.16 -68.44 -0.18
C GLY A 17 -19.29 -68.37 1.09
N GLY A 18 -19.26 -67.21 1.70
CA GLY A 18 -18.73 -66.96 3.04
C GLY A 18 -19.86 -66.51 3.95
N ARG A 19 -20.02 -67.18 5.03
CA ARG A 19 -21.03 -67.05 6.09
C ARG A 19 -21.25 -65.59 6.48
N VAL A 20 -22.52 -65.16 6.42
CA VAL A 20 -22.98 -63.93 7.05
C VAL A 20 -23.13 -64.19 8.55
N VAL A 21 -22.31 -63.56 9.35
CA VAL A 21 -22.52 -63.46 10.80
C VAL A 21 -23.41 -62.23 11.01
N PRO A 22 -24.56 -62.31 11.69
CA PRO A 22 -25.37 -61.14 11.98
C PRO A 22 -24.60 -60.24 12.95
N PRO A 23 -24.65 -58.93 12.78
CA PRO A 23 -24.02 -58.01 13.73
C PRO A 23 -24.74 -58.12 15.07
N ALA A 24 -23.97 -58.27 16.16
CA ALA A 24 -24.46 -58.13 17.52
C ALA A 24 -25.12 -56.76 17.68
N VAL A 25 -26.29 -56.75 18.29
CA VAL A 25 -26.98 -55.52 18.71
C VAL A 25 -26.12 -54.86 19.79
N GLY A 26 -25.22 -54.00 19.39
CA GLY A 26 -24.39 -53.15 20.24
C GLY A 26 -25.08 -51.83 20.50
N ALA A 27 -25.11 -51.42 21.75
CA ALA A 27 -25.72 -50.21 22.25
C ALA A 27 -25.44 -49.01 21.35
N SER A 28 -26.48 -48.24 21.04
CA SER A 28 -26.41 -46.98 20.32
C SER A 28 -25.42 -46.04 21.02
N ALA A 29 -24.39 -45.63 20.31
CA ALA A 29 -23.50 -44.55 20.74
C ALA A 29 -24.36 -43.30 20.98
N PRO A 30 -24.10 -42.53 22.03
CA PRO A 30 -24.79 -41.28 22.24
C PRO A 30 -24.62 -40.38 21.04
N PRO A 31 -25.62 -39.59 20.65
CA PRO A 31 -25.51 -38.66 19.54
C PRO A 31 -24.32 -37.70 19.78
N PRO A 32 -23.55 -37.36 18.77
CA PRO A 32 -22.50 -36.39 18.93
C PRO A 32 -23.11 -35.08 19.48
N PRO A 33 -22.39 -34.36 20.36
CA PRO A 33 -22.89 -33.10 20.88
C PRO A 33 -23.23 -32.17 19.71
N PRO A 34 -24.30 -31.37 19.83
CA PRO A 34 -24.66 -30.45 18.76
C PRO A 34 -23.43 -29.62 18.39
N ARG A 35 -23.06 -29.60 17.13
CA ARG A 35 -22.03 -28.71 16.63
C ARG A 35 -22.40 -27.31 17.11
N ALA A 36 -21.54 -26.74 17.95
CA ALA A 36 -21.66 -25.35 18.33
C ALA A 36 -21.73 -24.54 17.04
N THR A 37 -22.92 -24.08 16.69
CA THR A 37 -23.09 -23.10 15.63
C THR A 37 -22.30 -21.88 16.09
N TYR A 38 -21.23 -21.57 15.39
CA TYR A 38 -20.50 -20.31 15.56
C TYR A 38 -21.52 -19.19 15.37
N GLN A 39 -22.05 -18.68 16.47
CA GLN A 39 -22.69 -17.38 16.44
C GLN A 39 -21.55 -16.36 16.51
N PRO A 40 -21.38 -15.53 15.46
CA PRO A 40 -20.44 -14.43 15.57
C PRO A 40 -20.84 -13.64 16.83
N PRO A 41 -19.88 -13.30 17.71
CA PRO A 41 -20.17 -12.49 18.86
C PRO A 41 -20.90 -11.25 18.35
N ARG A 42 -22.05 -10.93 18.96
CA ARG A 42 -22.68 -9.63 18.74
C ARG A 42 -21.63 -8.61 19.09
N ALA A 43 -21.02 -8.02 18.07
CA ALA A 43 -20.17 -6.88 18.24
C ALA A 43 -21.01 -5.84 18.98
N GLN A 44 -20.73 -5.66 20.27
CA GLN A 44 -21.10 -4.41 20.89
C GLN A 44 -20.28 -3.39 20.09
N PRO A 45 -20.93 -2.46 19.38
CA PRO A 45 -20.18 -1.42 18.75
C PRO A 45 -19.49 -0.69 19.88
N GLY A 46 -18.18 -0.94 20.07
CA GLY A 46 -17.33 -0.02 20.77
C GLY A 46 -17.66 1.30 20.10
N ARG A 47 -18.17 2.29 20.88
CA ARG A 47 -18.67 3.56 20.37
C ARG A 47 -17.67 4.05 19.31
N MET A 48 -17.97 3.76 18.06
CA MET A 48 -17.22 4.31 16.94
C MET A 48 -17.51 5.79 16.98
N THR A 49 -16.56 6.56 17.48
CA THR A 49 -16.60 8.01 17.29
C THR A 49 -16.83 8.25 15.82
N PRO A 50 -17.81 9.07 15.40
CA PRO A 50 -18.00 9.40 14.01
C PRO A 50 -16.67 9.83 13.39
N ALA A 51 -16.41 9.41 12.15
CA ALA A 51 -15.25 9.92 11.45
C ALA A 51 -15.31 11.44 11.45
N PRO A 52 -14.21 12.14 11.74
CA PRO A 52 -14.23 13.59 11.72
C PRO A 52 -14.68 14.06 10.34
N VAL A 53 -15.62 14.99 10.31
CA VAL A 53 -16.04 15.63 9.06
C VAL A 53 -14.91 16.54 8.61
N VAL A 54 -14.20 16.15 7.57
CA VAL A 54 -13.16 16.98 6.96
C VAL A 54 -13.86 18.03 6.10
N ARG A 55 -13.76 19.28 6.50
CA ARG A 55 -14.20 20.42 5.68
C ARG A 55 -13.16 20.67 4.59
N ILE A 56 -13.51 20.33 3.35
CA ILE A 56 -12.69 20.70 2.20
C ILE A 56 -12.80 22.21 2.00
N VAL A 57 -11.68 22.91 2.08
CA VAL A 57 -11.60 24.34 1.78
C VAL A 57 -11.05 24.49 0.36
N PRO A 58 -11.86 24.98 -0.61
CA PRO A 58 -11.38 25.26 -1.94
C PRO A 58 -10.27 26.32 -1.93
N ALA A 59 -9.35 26.22 -2.87
CA ALA A 59 -8.30 27.20 -3.11
C ALA A 59 -8.16 27.46 -4.62
N VAL A 60 -7.54 28.57 -4.97
CA VAL A 60 -7.20 28.88 -6.35
C VAL A 60 -5.75 28.59 -6.57
N PRO A 61 -5.39 27.60 -7.43
CA PRO A 61 -4.00 27.30 -7.71
C PRO A 61 -3.29 28.49 -8.38
N LEU A 62 -2.04 28.67 -8.08
CA LEU A 62 -1.17 29.56 -8.86
C LEU A 62 -1.04 29.01 -10.29
N ALA A 63 -1.06 29.89 -11.27
CA ALA A 63 -0.90 29.49 -12.67
C ALA A 63 0.50 28.91 -12.92
N PRO A 64 0.62 27.85 -13.74
CA PRO A 64 1.91 27.37 -14.15
C PRO A 64 2.63 28.38 -15.04
N MET A 65 3.96 28.30 -15.07
CA MET A 65 4.77 29.09 -16.00
C MET A 65 4.50 28.62 -17.44
N PRO A 66 4.50 29.52 -18.43
CA PRO A 66 4.35 29.12 -19.84
C PRO A 66 5.40 28.11 -20.25
N ALA A 67 4.99 26.98 -20.78
CA ALA A 67 5.87 25.93 -21.27
C ALA A 67 5.22 25.16 -22.43
N VAL A 68 6.05 24.59 -23.29
CA VAL A 68 5.60 23.66 -24.33
C VAL A 68 5.68 22.24 -23.78
N PRO A 69 4.54 21.54 -23.64
CA PRO A 69 4.55 20.18 -23.13
C PRO A 69 5.26 19.22 -24.08
N VAL A 70 6.10 18.34 -23.53
CA VAL A 70 6.71 17.23 -24.27
C VAL A 70 5.92 15.96 -23.94
N ALA A 71 5.10 15.51 -24.87
CA ALA A 71 4.30 14.31 -24.69
C ALA A 71 5.19 13.05 -24.57
N GLY A 72 4.86 12.16 -23.65
CA GLY A 72 5.56 10.87 -23.51
C GLY A 72 6.97 10.99 -22.97
N ALA A 73 7.35 12.11 -22.34
CA ALA A 73 8.67 12.27 -21.75
C ALA A 73 8.98 11.14 -20.75
N ALA A 74 10.16 10.55 -20.87
CA ALA A 74 10.59 9.42 -20.04
C ALA A 74 11.17 9.85 -18.68
N SER A 75 11.52 11.13 -18.53
CA SER A 75 12.08 11.71 -17.30
C SER A 75 11.79 13.22 -17.21
N ALA A 76 12.06 13.82 -16.06
CA ALA A 76 11.91 15.26 -15.87
C ALA A 76 12.80 16.06 -16.82
N ALA A 77 14.05 15.66 -17.00
CA ALA A 77 14.96 16.32 -17.93
C ALA A 77 14.43 16.29 -19.38
N ALA A 78 13.79 15.19 -19.79
CA ALA A 78 13.18 15.05 -21.11
C ALA A 78 11.86 15.83 -21.24
N ALA A 79 11.14 16.07 -20.15
CA ALA A 79 9.87 16.81 -20.14
C ALA A 79 10.05 18.32 -20.39
N GLY A 80 11.25 18.82 -20.24
CA GLY A 80 11.57 20.24 -20.29
C GLY A 80 11.44 20.92 -18.92
N LEU A 81 12.26 21.92 -18.70
CA LEU A 81 12.38 22.62 -17.42
C LEU A 81 12.21 24.13 -17.61
N VAL A 82 11.42 24.74 -16.75
CA VAL A 82 11.19 26.18 -16.74
C VAL A 82 11.46 26.71 -15.35
N ALA A 83 12.09 27.91 -15.26
CA ALA A 83 12.23 28.59 -13.98
C ALA A 83 10.86 28.88 -13.39
N GLY A 84 10.66 28.49 -12.15
CA GLY A 84 9.46 28.80 -11.38
C GLY A 84 9.51 30.23 -10.81
N PRO A 85 8.47 30.61 -10.02
CA PRO A 85 8.45 31.88 -9.31
C PRO A 85 9.52 31.93 -8.22
N ALA A 86 9.91 33.14 -7.81
CA ALA A 86 10.79 33.31 -6.65
C ALA A 86 10.15 32.65 -5.40
N LEU A 87 10.93 31.91 -4.61
CA LEU A 87 10.39 31.23 -3.43
C LEU A 87 9.72 32.18 -2.44
N ALA A 88 10.22 33.41 -2.33
CA ALA A 88 9.63 34.43 -1.48
C ALA A 88 8.21 34.85 -1.90
N SER A 89 7.82 34.62 -3.15
CA SER A 89 6.45 34.88 -3.64
C SER A 89 5.49 33.70 -3.47
N LEU A 90 6.00 32.52 -3.10
CA LEU A 90 5.15 31.35 -2.85
C LEU A 90 4.52 31.45 -1.44
N PRO A 91 3.24 31.10 -1.29
CA PRO A 91 2.54 31.20 -0.01
C PRO A 91 2.91 30.02 0.93
N ILE A 92 4.21 29.89 1.21
CA ILE A 92 4.75 28.88 2.13
C ILE A 92 4.79 29.49 3.53
N THR A 93 4.14 28.84 4.49
CA THR A 93 4.20 29.27 5.89
C THR A 93 5.46 28.75 6.59
N GLU A 94 5.89 29.42 7.66
CA GLU A 94 7.03 28.94 8.48
C GLU A 94 6.74 27.56 9.10
N GLU A 95 5.50 27.24 9.41
CA GLU A 95 5.12 25.93 9.92
C GLU A 95 5.31 24.84 8.86
N GLN A 96 4.84 25.06 7.64
CA GLN A 96 5.06 24.15 6.51
C GLN A 96 6.55 23.97 6.22
N ALA A 97 7.29 25.07 6.16
CA ALA A 97 8.74 25.04 5.95
C ALA A 97 9.47 24.27 7.07
N ARG A 98 9.06 24.40 8.33
CA ARG A 98 9.65 23.68 9.46
C ARG A 98 9.43 22.16 9.34
N GLY A 99 8.22 21.74 8.99
CA GLY A 99 7.92 20.35 8.71
C GLY A 99 8.76 19.78 7.57
N ALA A 100 8.82 20.53 6.46
CA ALA A 100 9.61 20.16 5.28
C ALA A 100 11.11 20.12 5.57
N LEU A 101 11.66 21.08 6.33
CA LEU A 101 13.07 21.09 6.71
C LEU A 101 13.45 19.85 7.56
N ALA A 102 12.59 19.46 8.49
CA ALA A 102 12.83 18.25 9.28
C ALA A 102 12.89 16.98 8.39
N SER A 103 11.97 16.83 7.43
CA SER A 103 11.96 15.72 6.48
C SER A 103 13.10 15.79 5.46
N PHE A 104 13.46 17.01 5.01
CA PHE A 104 14.61 17.23 4.13
C PHE A 104 15.93 16.81 4.81
N ARG A 105 16.14 17.20 6.07
CA ARG A 105 17.30 16.77 6.88
C ARG A 105 17.45 15.25 6.90
N GLN A 106 16.37 14.52 7.11
CA GLN A 106 16.36 13.06 7.10
C GLN A 106 16.72 12.52 5.70
N SER A 107 16.30 13.22 4.64
CA SER A 107 16.53 12.79 3.24
C SER A 107 17.96 13.04 2.76
N CYS A 108 18.70 13.97 3.37
CA CYS A 108 20.03 14.38 2.95
C CYS A 108 21.04 13.23 2.76
N PRO A 109 21.17 12.24 3.66
CA PRO A 109 22.07 11.11 3.43
C PRO A 109 21.68 10.30 2.19
N GLY A 110 20.39 10.22 1.86
CA GLY A 110 19.89 9.57 0.66
C GLY A 110 20.22 10.37 -0.60
N LEU A 111 19.92 11.66 -0.61
CA LEU A 111 20.19 12.59 -1.72
C LEU A 111 21.67 12.61 -2.11
N MET A 112 22.57 12.59 -1.13
CA MET A 112 24.02 12.59 -1.36
C MET A 112 24.60 11.23 -1.78
N ARG A 113 23.84 10.15 -1.77
CA ARG A 113 24.32 8.79 -2.11
C ARG A 113 23.63 8.19 -3.33
N ARG A 114 22.34 8.46 -3.51
CA ARG A 114 21.53 7.86 -4.58
C ARG A 114 21.82 8.50 -5.92
N GLU A 115 21.65 7.73 -6.97
CA GLU A 115 21.54 8.24 -8.32
C GLU A 115 20.14 8.83 -8.51
N ASP A 116 20.07 10.00 -9.13
CA ASP A 116 18.82 10.67 -9.46
C ASP A 116 18.31 10.22 -10.83
N LEU A 117 17.25 9.42 -10.82
CA LEU A 117 16.62 8.89 -12.04
C LEU A 117 15.85 9.96 -12.83
N SER A 118 15.60 11.13 -12.25
CA SER A 118 14.91 12.24 -12.93
C SER A 118 15.84 12.97 -13.93
N GLY A 119 17.14 12.80 -13.76
CA GLY A 119 18.18 13.47 -14.56
C GLY A 119 18.39 14.95 -14.20
N LEU A 120 17.78 15.43 -13.11
CA LEU A 120 17.83 16.84 -12.72
C LEU A 120 19.06 17.18 -11.88
N THR A 121 19.41 16.30 -10.95
CA THR A 121 20.41 16.60 -9.93
C THR A 121 21.56 15.60 -9.92
N ARG A 122 22.70 16.05 -9.41
CA ARG A 122 23.85 15.24 -9.02
C ARG A 122 23.93 15.19 -7.50
N ARG A 123 24.65 14.23 -6.97
CA ARG A 123 24.86 14.09 -5.51
C ARG A 123 25.48 15.34 -4.90
N GLU A 124 26.41 15.96 -5.63
CA GLU A 124 27.15 17.16 -5.24
C GLU A 124 26.26 18.40 -5.14
N ASP A 125 25.24 18.51 -5.97
CA ASP A 125 24.30 19.64 -5.98
C ASP A 125 23.59 19.80 -4.62
N TRP A 126 23.33 18.67 -3.93
CA TRP A 126 22.63 18.66 -2.63
C TRP A 126 23.51 18.98 -1.44
N ARG A 127 24.84 18.83 -1.56
CA ARG A 127 25.77 18.95 -0.44
C ARG A 127 25.66 20.29 0.29
N PRO A 128 25.72 21.47 -0.37
CA PRO A 128 25.67 22.75 0.33
C PRO A 128 24.37 22.95 1.13
N ALA A 129 23.21 22.65 0.49
CA ALA A 129 21.91 22.76 1.16
C ALA A 129 21.79 21.76 2.33
N CYS A 130 22.29 20.52 2.18
CA CYS A 130 22.27 19.52 3.23
C CYS A 130 23.17 19.86 4.42
N GLU A 131 24.32 20.47 4.18
CA GLU A 131 25.22 20.96 5.23
C GLU A 131 24.58 22.13 6.00
N ALA A 132 24.07 23.13 5.27
CA ALA A 132 23.36 24.25 5.86
C ALA A 132 22.10 23.83 6.65
N ALA A 133 21.39 22.82 6.18
CA ALA A 133 20.19 22.33 6.85
C ALA A 133 20.47 21.87 8.29
N ARG A 134 21.66 21.36 8.61
CA ARG A 134 22.00 20.83 9.95
C ARG A 134 21.85 21.87 11.04
N SER A 135 22.21 23.14 10.77
CA SER A 135 22.22 24.25 11.73
C SER A 135 21.18 25.33 11.42
N ALA A 136 20.33 25.16 10.41
CA ALA A 136 19.33 26.16 10.05
C ALA A 136 18.35 26.40 11.21
N GLY A 137 18.29 27.64 11.71
CA GLY A 137 17.42 28.03 12.80
C GLY A 137 16.01 28.42 12.33
N SER A 138 15.90 29.03 11.14
CA SER A 138 14.64 29.45 10.51
C SER A 138 14.42 28.69 9.21
N ALA A 139 13.25 28.07 9.07
CA ALA A 139 13.03 27.11 7.98
C ALA A 139 12.70 27.80 6.66
N LEU A 140 11.81 28.79 6.65
CA LEU A 140 11.45 29.48 5.41
C LEU A 140 12.63 30.24 4.80
N PRO A 141 13.42 31.05 5.53
CA PRO A 141 14.64 31.65 5.01
C PRO A 141 15.65 30.65 4.48
N PHE A 142 15.76 29.47 5.12
CA PHE A 142 16.62 28.39 4.63
C PHE A 142 16.22 27.97 3.21
N PHE A 143 14.94 27.67 2.95
CA PHE A 143 14.50 27.29 1.61
C PHE A 143 14.70 28.42 0.60
N GLN A 144 14.39 29.65 0.97
CA GLN A 144 14.56 30.83 0.11
C GLN A 144 16.03 31.06 -0.30
N GLN A 145 16.98 30.73 0.55
CA GLN A 145 18.40 30.91 0.31
C GLN A 145 19.01 29.78 -0.52
N TRP A 146 18.61 28.53 -0.27
CA TRP A 146 19.33 27.36 -0.79
C TRP A 146 18.63 26.69 -1.97
N PHE A 147 17.40 27.10 -2.32
CA PHE A 147 16.62 26.46 -3.36
C PHE A 147 16.09 27.45 -4.39
N GLU A 148 15.90 26.95 -5.58
CA GLU A 148 15.17 27.58 -6.68
C GLU A 148 13.96 26.74 -7.06
N ALA A 149 12.84 27.38 -7.42
CA ALA A 149 11.66 26.69 -7.90
C ALA A 149 11.84 26.35 -9.39
N VAL A 150 11.57 25.09 -9.74
CA VAL A 150 11.66 24.58 -11.11
C VAL A 150 10.38 23.87 -11.48
N GLN A 151 9.78 24.27 -12.59
CA GLN A 151 8.63 23.60 -13.18
C GLN A 151 9.09 22.52 -14.15
N VAL A 152 8.49 21.34 -14.05
CA VAL A 152 8.69 20.23 -14.98
C VAL A 152 7.54 20.19 -15.98
N GLY A 153 7.85 20.23 -17.26
CA GLY A 153 6.85 20.21 -18.33
C GLY A 153 5.86 21.37 -18.21
N ASP A 154 4.57 21.08 -18.36
CA ASP A 154 3.49 22.09 -18.29
C ASP A 154 3.12 22.51 -16.85
N GLY A 155 3.77 21.93 -15.84
CA GLY A 155 3.55 22.23 -14.43
C GLY A 155 2.20 21.77 -13.86
N LYS A 156 1.28 21.27 -14.68
CA LYS A 156 -0.04 20.83 -14.21
C LYS A 156 0.08 19.61 -13.34
N ALA A 157 -0.33 19.77 -12.08
CA ALA A 157 -0.20 18.75 -11.06
C ALA A 157 -1.53 18.07 -10.74
N PHE A 158 -1.41 16.79 -10.38
CA PHE A 158 -2.50 16.01 -9.81
C PHE A 158 -2.02 15.32 -8.54
N ALA A 159 -2.73 15.54 -7.43
CA ALA A 159 -2.44 14.94 -6.14
C ALA A 159 -3.61 14.11 -5.63
N THR A 160 -3.29 12.92 -5.14
CA THR A 160 -4.15 12.08 -4.31
C THR A 160 -3.59 12.01 -2.89
N GLY A 161 -4.23 11.25 -2.01
CA GLY A 161 -3.77 11.09 -0.63
C GLY A 161 -3.67 9.63 -0.24
N TYR A 162 -2.71 9.32 0.63
CA TYR A 162 -2.61 8.03 1.29
C TYR A 162 -2.40 8.20 2.80
N TYR A 163 -2.71 7.15 3.53
CA TYR A 163 -2.63 7.12 4.98
C TYR A 163 -2.30 5.70 5.45
N ILE A 164 -1.94 5.56 6.73
CA ILE A 164 -1.78 4.27 7.36
C ILE A 164 -3.10 3.90 8.02
N PRO A 165 -3.73 2.78 7.60
CA PRO A 165 -4.93 2.30 8.25
C PRO A 165 -4.66 1.95 9.71
N GLU A 166 -5.64 2.21 10.56
CA GLU A 166 -5.59 1.91 11.97
C GLU A 166 -6.84 1.13 12.36
N ILE A 167 -6.66 -0.03 12.98
CA ILE A 167 -7.74 -0.88 13.46
C ILE A 167 -7.63 -1.11 14.97
N ALA A 168 -8.76 -1.34 15.62
CA ALA A 168 -8.77 -1.73 17.03
C ALA A 168 -8.29 -3.19 17.19
N ALA A 169 -7.32 -3.40 18.07
CA ALA A 169 -6.79 -4.72 18.37
C ALA A 169 -6.28 -4.80 19.82
N SER A 170 -6.06 -6.01 20.31
CA SER A 170 -5.47 -6.27 21.62
C SER A 170 -4.32 -7.28 21.49
N ARG A 171 -3.29 -7.17 22.33
CA ARG A 171 -2.22 -8.17 22.39
C ARG A 171 -2.72 -9.52 22.89
N ASP A 172 -3.68 -9.48 23.79
CA ASP A 172 -4.29 -10.65 24.39
C ASP A 172 -5.71 -10.85 23.87
N ARG A 173 -6.14 -12.11 23.77
CA ARG A 173 -7.52 -12.44 23.44
C ARG A 173 -8.43 -12.06 24.60
N GLN A 174 -9.44 -11.24 24.30
CA GLN A 174 -10.44 -10.81 25.28
C GLN A 174 -11.77 -10.52 24.58
N PRO A 175 -12.88 -10.40 25.32
CA PRO A 175 -14.19 -10.13 24.72
C PRO A 175 -14.17 -8.94 23.78
N GLY A 176 -14.65 -9.13 22.54
CA GLY A 176 -14.63 -8.12 21.48
C GLY A 176 -13.29 -8.01 20.70
N TYR A 177 -12.30 -8.82 21.06
CA TYR A 177 -11.01 -8.93 20.37
C TYR A 177 -10.71 -10.42 20.12
N ASP A 178 -11.45 -11.02 19.19
CA ASP A 178 -11.48 -12.46 18.98
C ASP A 178 -10.83 -12.93 17.68
N ILE A 179 -10.46 -11.99 16.80
CA ILE A 179 -9.99 -12.29 15.44
C ILE A 179 -8.47 -12.27 15.39
N PRO A 180 -7.80 -13.41 15.18
CA PRO A 180 -6.36 -13.49 15.28
C PRO A 180 -5.66 -12.81 14.09
N ILE A 181 -4.63 -12.03 14.39
CA ILE A 181 -3.68 -11.46 13.44
C ILE A 181 -2.42 -12.33 13.49
N TYR A 182 -2.17 -13.09 12.43
CA TYR A 182 -1.12 -14.09 12.41
C TYR A 182 0.21 -13.56 11.90
N ALA A 183 1.30 -13.99 12.55
CA ALA A 183 2.64 -14.01 11.97
C ALA A 183 2.75 -15.11 10.90
N ARG A 184 3.86 -15.09 10.15
CA ARG A 184 4.17 -16.14 9.19
C ARG A 184 4.09 -17.52 9.87
N PRO A 185 3.32 -18.48 9.30
CA PRO A 185 3.28 -19.84 9.80
C PRO A 185 4.61 -20.57 9.62
N SER A 186 4.94 -21.44 10.56
CA SER A 186 6.19 -22.20 10.55
C SER A 186 6.26 -23.28 9.46
N ASP A 187 5.10 -23.74 8.99
CA ASP A 187 4.96 -24.75 7.93
C ASP A 187 4.73 -24.16 6.53
N LEU A 188 4.77 -22.82 6.40
CA LEU A 188 4.68 -22.15 5.10
C LEU A 188 6.04 -22.13 4.42
N VAL A 189 6.13 -22.84 3.29
CA VAL A 189 7.35 -23.00 2.50
C VAL A 189 7.29 -22.16 1.24
N ASP A 190 8.34 -21.36 1.00
CA ASP A 190 8.58 -20.68 -0.28
C ASP A 190 9.48 -21.55 -1.15
N VAL A 191 9.08 -21.81 -2.40
CA VAL A 191 9.88 -22.55 -3.37
C VAL A 191 10.24 -21.63 -4.53
N ASP A 192 11.52 -21.42 -4.75
CA ASP A 192 12.04 -20.74 -5.93
C ASP A 192 12.22 -21.78 -7.06
N LEU A 193 11.34 -21.73 -8.04
CA LEU A 193 11.34 -22.68 -9.14
C LEU A 193 12.56 -22.54 -10.05
N GLY A 194 13.24 -21.39 -10.02
CA GLY A 194 14.49 -21.17 -10.75
C GLY A 194 15.65 -22.04 -10.26
N GLN A 195 15.55 -22.61 -9.04
CA GLN A 195 16.52 -23.58 -8.51
C GLN A 195 16.36 -24.99 -9.14
N PHE A 196 15.21 -25.25 -9.76
CA PHE A 196 14.89 -26.55 -10.38
C PHE A 196 14.99 -26.51 -11.91
N SER A 197 14.71 -25.34 -12.52
CA SER A 197 14.82 -25.17 -13.98
C SER A 197 15.14 -23.70 -14.29
N THR A 198 16.06 -23.50 -15.24
CA THR A 198 16.42 -22.16 -15.75
C THR A 198 15.25 -21.45 -16.44
N GLU A 199 14.34 -22.20 -17.06
CA GLU A 199 13.12 -21.68 -17.69
C GLU A 199 12.14 -21.08 -16.67
N LEU A 200 12.21 -21.52 -15.41
CA LEU A 200 11.35 -21.06 -14.31
C LEU A 200 12.02 -19.97 -13.47
N LYS A 201 13.15 -19.43 -13.91
CA LYS A 201 13.88 -18.38 -13.20
C LYS A 201 12.99 -17.17 -12.88
N GLY A 202 13.00 -16.75 -11.62
CA GLY A 202 12.18 -15.65 -11.12
C GLY A 202 10.75 -16.03 -10.74
N ARG A 203 10.32 -17.27 -10.96
CA ARG A 203 9.01 -17.79 -10.54
C ARG A 203 9.11 -18.43 -9.16
N LYS A 204 8.24 -17.97 -8.24
CA LYS A 204 8.15 -18.50 -6.88
C LYS A 204 6.73 -18.98 -6.59
N ILE A 205 6.62 -20.10 -5.88
CA ILE A 205 5.35 -20.63 -5.38
C ILE A 205 5.41 -20.77 -3.86
N ARG A 206 4.25 -20.83 -3.23
CA ARG A 206 4.09 -21.02 -1.79
C ARG A 206 3.14 -22.15 -1.50
N GLY A 207 3.48 -22.93 -0.47
CA GLY A 207 2.68 -24.07 -0.08
C GLY A 207 3.15 -24.66 1.25
N ARG A 208 2.78 -25.90 1.47
CA ARG A 208 3.18 -26.67 2.64
C ARG A 208 3.52 -28.11 2.22
N VAL A 209 4.29 -28.78 3.03
CA VAL A 209 4.57 -30.21 2.85
C VAL A 209 3.47 -31.01 3.55
N GLN A 210 2.89 -31.96 2.83
CA GLN A 210 1.91 -32.90 3.35
C GLN A 210 2.32 -34.33 2.93
N GLY A 211 2.82 -35.07 3.89
CA GLY A 211 3.48 -36.35 3.60
C GLY A 211 4.70 -36.12 2.68
N THR A 212 4.68 -36.73 1.51
CA THR A 212 5.73 -36.58 0.49
C THR A 212 5.41 -35.51 -0.56
N ASN A 213 4.27 -34.84 -0.47
CA ASN A 213 3.81 -33.89 -1.48
C ASN A 213 3.97 -32.45 -1.02
N PHE A 214 4.35 -31.58 -1.97
CA PHE A 214 4.22 -30.14 -1.80
C PHE A 214 2.86 -29.71 -2.33
N VAL A 215 2.02 -29.15 -1.46
CA VAL A 215 0.63 -28.79 -1.77
C VAL A 215 0.39 -27.29 -1.52
N PRO A 216 -0.62 -26.69 -2.17
CA PRO A 216 -0.97 -25.31 -1.91
C PRO A 216 -1.25 -25.07 -0.42
N TYR A 217 -0.86 -23.90 0.09
CA TYR A 217 -1.12 -23.55 1.48
C TYR A 217 -2.62 -23.39 1.76
N HIS A 218 -2.99 -23.37 3.02
CA HIS A 218 -4.37 -23.14 3.45
C HIS A 218 -4.92 -21.83 2.88
N ASP A 219 -6.16 -21.87 2.40
CA ASP A 219 -6.84 -20.65 1.94
C ASP A 219 -7.48 -19.88 3.12
N ARG A 220 -8.06 -18.71 2.82
CA ARG A 220 -8.69 -17.85 3.83
C ARG A 220 -9.73 -18.59 4.65
N THR A 221 -10.59 -19.38 4.01
CA THR A 221 -11.67 -20.12 4.69
C THR A 221 -11.10 -21.11 5.68
N GLU A 222 -10.12 -21.91 5.25
CA GLU A 222 -9.46 -22.90 6.11
C GLU A 222 -8.72 -22.22 7.28
N ILE A 223 -8.06 -21.08 7.02
CA ILE A 223 -7.36 -20.30 8.06
C ILE A 223 -8.35 -19.76 9.10
N GLU A 224 -9.45 -19.15 8.66
CA GLU A 224 -10.51 -18.65 9.55
C GLU A 224 -11.19 -19.77 10.33
N GLN A 225 -11.20 -20.99 9.81
CA GLN A 225 -11.70 -22.20 10.47
C GLN A 225 -10.67 -22.86 11.40
N GLY A 226 -9.49 -22.24 11.60
CA GLY A 226 -8.51 -22.68 12.57
C GLY A 226 -7.39 -23.58 12.04
N ALA A 227 -7.16 -23.65 10.72
CA ALA A 227 -6.09 -24.46 10.13
C ALA A 227 -4.67 -24.08 10.61
N LEU A 228 -4.52 -22.91 11.26
CA LEU A 228 -3.24 -22.42 11.78
C LEU A 228 -3.02 -22.71 13.27
N ALA A 229 -3.90 -23.46 13.91
CA ALA A 229 -3.72 -23.86 15.32
C ALA A 229 -2.32 -24.48 15.50
N ASN A 230 -1.52 -23.93 16.42
CA ASN A 230 -0.15 -24.33 16.72
C ASN A 230 0.87 -24.21 15.57
N LYS A 231 0.52 -23.59 14.44
CA LYS A 231 1.39 -23.39 13.28
C LYS A 231 1.84 -21.94 13.12
N ALA A 232 1.05 -20.99 13.59
CA ALA A 232 1.36 -19.56 13.50
C ALA A 232 1.22 -18.88 14.86
N ARG A 233 2.18 -18.01 15.16
CA ARG A 233 2.06 -17.14 16.34
C ARG A 233 1.01 -16.06 16.07
N VAL A 234 0.11 -15.84 17.03
CA VAL A 234 -0.79 -14.70 17.01
C VAL A 234 -0.03 -13.48 17.52
N LEU A 235 0.00 -12.42 16.71
CA LEU A 235 0.64 -11.14 17.05
C LEU A 235 -0.27 -10.29 17.94
N ALA A 236 -1.54 -10.28 17.60
CA ALA A 236 -2.61 -9.55 18.27
C ALA A 236 -3.97 -10.09 17.83
N TRP A 237 -5.04 -9.60 18.45
CA TRP A 237 -6.42 -9.97 18.20
C TRP A 237 -7.21 -8.74 17.75
N ALA A 238 -7.71 -8.73 16.52
CA ALA A 238 -8.53 -7.65 15.99
C ALA A 238 -9.96 -7.69 16.55
N ALA A 239 -10.59 -6.51 16.64
CA ALA A 239 -11.97 -6.37 17.05
C ALA A 239 -12.95 -6.54 15.88
N ASP A 240 -12.54 -6.27 14.65
CA ASP A 240 -13.40 -6.19 13.47
C ASP A 240 -12.79 -6.98 12.30
N PRO A 241 -13.50 -8.02 11.80
CA PRO A 241 -13.01 -8.84 10.68
C PRO A 241 -12.93 -8.06 9.36
N VAL A 242 -13.82 -7.09 9.15
CA VAL A 242 -13.82 -6.27 7.94
C VAL A 242 -12.61 -5.33 7.93
N ALA A 243 -12.33 -4.69 9.07
CA ALA A 243 -11.17 -3.84 9.23
C ALA A 243 -9.87 -4.63 9.03
N LEU A 244 -9.75 -5.85 9.60
CA LEU A 244 -8.59 -6.72 9.39
C LEU A 244 -8.47 -7.16 7.93
N PHE A 245 -9.56 -7.50 7.26
CA PHE A 245 -9.56 -7.87 5.86
C PHE A 245 -8.97 -6.75 4.98
N PHE A 246 -9.40 -5.51 5.17
CA PHE A 246 -8.85 -4.39 4.42
C PHE A 246 -7.41 -4.06 4.81
N LEU A 247 -7.04 -4.25 6.08
CA LEU A 247 -5.64 -4.12 6.50
C LEU A 247 -4.73 -5.14 5.80
N GLN A 248 -5.21 -6.37 5.58
CA GLN A 248 -4.50 -7.39 4.81
C GLN A 248 -4.30 -6.97 3.34
N ILE A 249 -5.30 -6.32 2.73
CA ILE A 249 -5.19 -5.79 1.36
C ILE A 249 -4.15 -4.66 1.30
N GLN A 250 -4.12 -3.77 2.30
CA GLN A 250 -3.15 -2.67 2.41
C GLN A 250 -1.72 -3.18 2.69
N GLY A 251 -1.59 -4.31 3.38
CA GLY A 251 -0.32 -4.95 3.71
C GLY A 251 0.41 -4.34 4.91
N SER A 252 -0.02 -3.21 5.46
CA SER A 252 0.55 -2.61 6.68
C SER A 252 -0.44 -1.71 7.37
N GLY A 253 -0.27 -1.49 8.66
CA GLY A 253 -1.09 -0.57 9.44
C GLY A 253 -0.75 -0.55 10.91
N ASN A 254 -1.55 0.21 11.62
CA ASN A 254 -1.47 0.36 13.07
C ASN A 254 -2.58 -0.43 13.76
N LEU A 255 -2.24 -1.07 14.84
CA LEU A 255 -3.17 -1.69 15.79
C LEU A 255 -3.29 -0.76 17.00
N ARG A 256 -4.46 -0.16 17.20
CA ARG A 256 -4.76 0.64 18.38
C ARG A 256 -5.12 -0.29 19.52
N LEU A 257 -4.31 -0.28 20.56
CA LEU A 257 -4.48 -1.14 21.73
C LEU A 257 -5.43 -0.50 22.77
N PRO A 258 -6.06 -1.30 23.65
CA PRO A 258 -6.99 -0.80 24.66
C PRO A 258 -6.37 0.18 25.66
N ASP A 259 -5.07 0.08 25.90
CA ASP A 259 -4.29 0.98 26.76
C ASP A 259 -3.94 2.32 26.09
N GLY A 260 -4.38 2.54 24.83
CA GLY A 260 -4.05 3.71 24.02
C GLY A 260 -2.74 3.57 23.26
N GLY A 261 -1.98 2.50 23.48
CA GLY A 261 -0.76 2.20 22.74
C GLY A 261 -1.03 1.88 21.27
N VAL A 262 0.03 1.94 20.46
CA VAL A 262 0.01 1.61 19.04
C VAL A 262 1.05 0.55 18.75
N MET A 263 0.61 -0.59 18.18
CA MET A 263 1.49 -1.62 17.65
C MET A 263 1.46 -1.52 16.12
N ARG A 264 2.61 -1.34 15.50
CA ARG A 264 2.70 -1.32 14.04
C ARG A 264 2.94 -2.71 13.49
N ILE A 265 2.22 -3.04 12.43
CA ILE A 265 2.43 -4.29 11.69
C ILE A 265 2.62 -4.00 10.21
N GLY A 266 3.41 -4.84 9.56
CA GLY A 266 3.63 -4.79 8.13
C GLY A 266 3.65 -6.17 7.52
N TYR A 267 3.47 -6.21 6.21
CA TYR A 267 3.52 -7.41 5.40
C TYR A 267 4.80 -8.21 5.67
N ASP A 268 4.64 -9.48 5.96
CA ASP A 268 5.71 -10.46 5.98
C ASP A 268 5.63 -11.36 4.76
N THR A 269 4.52 -12.06 4.60
CA THR A 269 4.25 -12.95 3.48
C THR A 269 2.74 -13.14 3.27
N GLN A 270 2.36 -13.93 2.28
CA GLN A 270 0.98 -14.36 2.04
C GLN A 270 0.93 -15.87 1.73
N ASN A 271 -0.27 -16.45 1.73
CA ASN A 271 -0.48 -17.90 1.62
C ASN A 271 -0.27 -18.51 0.21
N GLY A 272 0.11 -17.74 -0.80
CA GLY A 272 0.30 -18.23 -2.17
C GLY A 272 -0.98 -18.46 -2.98
N ARG A 273 -2.15 -18.09 -2.44
CA ARG A 273 -3.43 -18.16 -3.16
C ARG A 273 -3.71 -16.89 -3.95
N ASP A 274 -4.51 -17.05 -5.00
CA ASP A 274 -4.90 -15.94 -5.86
C ASP A 274 -5.71 -14.89 -5.10
N TYR A 275 -5.47 -13.64 -5.46
CA TYR A 275 -6.21 -12.50 -4.94
C TYR A 275 -7.48 -12.26 -5.75
N THR A 276 -8.61 -12.18 -5.08
CA THR A 276 -9.90 -11.76 -5.65
C THR A 276 -10.30 -10.41 -5.09
N GLY A 277 -10.47 -9.41 -5.98
CA GLY A 277 -10.93 -8.08 -5.60
C GLY A 277 -12.44 -8.06 -5.32
N ILE A 278 -12.82 -8.13 -4.04
CA ILE A 278 -14.24 -8.22 -3.64
C ILE A 278 -15.07 -7.01 -4.07
N GLY A 279 -14.48 -5.82 -4.22
CA GLY A 279 -15.18 -4.64 -4.70
C GLY A 279 -15.70 -4.80 -6.14
N LYS A 280 -14.92 -5.45 -7.02
CA LYS A 280 -15.40 -5.81 -8.36
C LYS A 280 -16.50 -6.86 -8.28
N LEU A 281 -16.29 -7.90 -7.50
CA LEU A 281 -17.26 -8.99 -7.29
C LEU A 281 -18.62 -8.47 -6.82
N MET A 282 -18.63 -7.58 -5.82
CA MET A 282 -19.86 -6.99 -5.27
C MET A 282 -20.58 -6.11 -6.30
N ARG A 283 -19.86 -5.35 -7.11
CA ARG A 283 -20.45 -4.57 -8.22
C ARG A 283 -21.07 -5.49 -9.28
N ASP A 284 -20.33 -6.51 -9.70
CA ASP A 284 -20.79 -7.47 -10.73
C ASP A 284 -22.06 -8.22 -10.28
N ARG A 285 -22.25 -8.41 -8.97
CA ARG A 285 -23.44 -9.02 -8.35
C ARG A 285 -24.57 -8.02 -8.06
N GLY A 286 -24.37 -6.74 -8.32
CA GLY A 286 -25.38 -5.71 -8.03
C GLY A 286 -25.66 -5.47 -6.55
N LEU A 287 -24.72 -5.83 -5.65
CA LEU A 287 -24.87 -5.69 -4.19
C LEU A 287 -24.70 -4.25 -3.69
N LEU A 288 -24.12 -3.38 -4.51
CA LEU A 288 -23.83 -1.99 -4.16
C LEU A 288 -24.80 -1.06 -4.86
N ALA A 289 -25.48 -0.22 -4.11
CA ALA A 289 -26.33 0.82 -4.68
C ALA A 289 -25.49 1.88 -5.45
N PRO A 290 -26.09 2.61 -6.38
CA PRO A 290 -25.43 3.75 -7.02
C PRO A 290 -24.84 4.71 -5.99
N GLY A 291 -23.55 5.07 -6.16
CA GLY A 291 -22.80 5.90 -5.20
C GLY A 291 -22.14 5.14 -4.04
N GLN A 292 -22.42 3.87 -3.84
CA GLN A 292 -21.81 3.03 -2.78
C GLN A 292 -20.60 2.21 -3.26
N THR A 293 -20.04 2.51 -4.42
CA THR A 293 -18.86 1.81 -4.96
C THR A 293 -17.52 2.27 -4.35
N SER A 294 -17.56 3.23 -3.44
CA SER A 294 -16.41 3.68 -2.67
C SER A 294 -16.01 2.65 -1.60
N MET A 295 -14.79 2.78 -1.05
CA MET A 295 -14.33 1.94 0.06
C MET A 295 -15.29 1.99 1.26
N GLN A 296 -15.81 3.18 1.59
CA GLN A 296 -16.76 3.38 2.68
C GLN A 296 -18.09 2.63 2.42
N GLY A 297 -18.58 2.66 1.17
CA GLY A 297 -19.78 1.91 0.80
C GLY A 297 -19.60 0.40 0.90
N LEU A 298 -18.43 -0.11 0.45
CA LEU A 298 -18.05 -1.53 0.61
C LEU A 298 -18.02 -1.95 2.08
N VAL A 299 -17.31 -1.20 2.92
CA VAL A 299 -17.21 -1.45 4.36
C VAL A 299 -18.59 -1.39 5.02
N GLY A 300 -19.40 -0.37 4.67
CA GLY A 300 -20.76 -0.24 5.19
C GLY A 300 -21.65 -1.43 4.85
N TYR A 301 -21.59 -1.93 3.62
CA TYR A 301 -22.33 -3.13 3.21
C TYR A 301 -21.91 -4.37 4.00
N LEU A 302 -20.59 -4.61 4.11
CA LEU A 302 -20.06 -5.79 4.81
C LEU A 302 -20.45 -5.79 6.30
N HIS A 303 -20.47 -4.63 6.96
CA HIS A 303 -20.95 -4.50 8.34
C HIS A 303 -22.45 -4.67 8.49
N ALA A 304 -23.23 -4.15 7.53
CA ALA A 304 -24.70 -4.29 7.55
C ALA A 304 -25.16 -5.75 7.30
N ASN A 305 -24.34 -6.55 6.61
CA ASN A 305 -24.65 -7.91 6.20
C ASN A 305 -23.55 -8.89 6.67
N PRO A 306 -23.32 -9.13 7.95
CA PRO A 306 -22.11 -9.79 8.47
C PRO A 306 -21.93 -11.23 7.96
N ALA A 307 -23.01 -12.00 7.82
CA ALA A 307 -22.92 -13.39 7.32
C ALA A 307 -22.57 -13.44 5.83
N GLU A 308 -23.24 -12.64 5.02
CA GLU A 308 -22.95 -12.51 3.58
C GLU A 308 -21.59 -11.86 3.36
N GLY A 309 -21.27 -10.81 4.13
CA GLY A 309 -19.98 -10.14 4.09
C GLY A 309 -18.82 -11.09 4.37
N ALA A 310 -18.96 -11.98 5.36
CA ALA A 310 -17.97 -13.01 5.63
C ALA A 310 -17.82 -13.99 4.44
N ALA A 311 -18.92 -14.40 3.81
CA ALA A 311 -18.88 -15.25 2.62
C ALA A 311 -18.18 -14.55 1.45
N ILE A 312 -18.49 -13.27 1.20
CA ILE A 312 -17.86 -12.45 0.15
C ILE A 312 -16.35 -12.30 0.41
N MET A 313 -15.94 -11.99 1.64
CA MET A 313 -14.51 -11.86 1.99
C MET A 313 -13.74 -13.16 1.78
N ARG A 314 -14.36 -14.33 2.00
CA ARG A 314 -13.75 -15.65 1.78
C ARG A 314 -13.55 -16.00 0.31
N GLU A 315 -14.22 -15.35 -0.62
CA GLU A 315 -13.95 -15.52 -2.06
C GLU A 315 -12.57 -14.95 -2.45
N ASN A 316 -12.03 -14.01 -1.67
CA ASN A 316 -10.61 -13.70 -1.73
C ASN A 316 -9.83 -14.75 -0.94
N ARG A 317 -9.33 -15.78 -1.64
CA ARG A 317 -8.59 -16.90 -1.04
C ARG A 317 -7.21 -16.49 -0.52
N SER A 318 -6.69 -15.33 -0.94
CA SER A 318 -5.42 -14.79 -0.46
C SER A 318 -5.53 -14.35 0.99
N TYR A 319 -4.51 -14.68 1.80
CA TYR A 319 -4.40 -14.31 3.21
C TYR A 319 -2.99 -13.79 3.49
N VAL A 320 -2.90 -12.59 4.10
CA VAL A 320 -1.63 -11.93 4.43
C VAL A 320 -1.24 -12.22 5.87
N PHE A 321 0.02 -12.57 6.08
CA PHE A 321 0.66 -12.72 7.38
C PHE A 321 1.53 -11.49 7.66
N PHE A 322 1.60 -11.10 8.92
CA PHE A 322 2.23 -9.87 9.34
C PHE A 322 3.47 -10.10 10.21
N ARG A 323 4.27 -9.07 10.34
CA ARG A 323 5.31 -8.94 11.36
C ARG A 323 5.14 -7.63 12.09
N GLU A 324 5.53 -7.61 13.36
CA GLU A 324 5.62 -6.36 14.12
C GLU A 324 6.74 -5.48 13.56
N LEU A 325 6.50 -4.20 13.44
CA LEU A 325 7.45 -3.22 12.94
C LEU A 325 7.85 -2.28 14.08
N SER A 326 9.14 -1.98 14.19
CA SER A 326 9.67 -0.95 15.07
C SER A 326 9.70 0.41 14.35
N GLY A 327 9.53 1.50 15.10
CA GLY A 327 9.64 2.88 14.60
C GLY A 327 8.44 3.38 13.81
N GLY A 328 8.56 4.56 13.20
CA GLY A 328 7.54 5.22 12.38
C GLY A 328 7.31 4.57 11.00
N ALA A 329 6.36 5.10 10.23
CA ALA A 329 6.16 4.68 8.85
C ALA A 329 7.36 5.04 7.98
N VAL A 330 7.85 4.10 7.21
CA VAL A 330 9.06 4.30 6.40
C VAL A 330 8.68 4.30 4.91
N GLY A 331 9.06 5.38 4.21
CA GLY A 331 8.87 5.51 2.77
C GLY A 331 9.97 4.79 1.95
N ALA A 332 9.88 4.88 0.63
CA ALA A 332 10.81 4.24 -0.30
C ALA A 332 12.28 4.69 -0.15
N MET A 333 12.52 5.84 0.46
CA MET A 333 13.86 6.29 0.79
C MET A 333 14.48 5.55 1.99
N GLY A 334 13.70 4.79 2.75
CA GLY A 334 14.15 4.15 4.00
C GLY A 334 14.11 5.10 5.20
N TYR A 335 13.46 6.25 5.08
CA TYR A 335 13.26 7.24 6.16
C TYR A 335 11.80 7.35 6.55
N GLU A 336 11.57 7.78 7.78
CA GLU A 336 10.24 7.98 8.31
C GLU A 336 9.48 9.05 7.52
N VAL A 337 8.27 8.72 7.07
CA VAL A 337 7.35 9.65 6.41
C VAL A 337 6.46 10.33 7.44
N ARG A 338 6.14 11.62 7.22
CA ARG A 338 5.36 12.45 8.14
C ARG A 338 4.07 12.91 7.48
N GLY A 339 2.96 12.76 8.20
CA GLY A 339 1.66 13.25 7.75
C GLY A 339 1.66 14.76 7.52
N GLY A 340 1.07 15.21 6.41
CA GLY A 340 1.04 16.62 6.00
C GLY A 340 2.36 17.19 5.48
N VAL A 341 3.40 16.35 5.32
CA VAL A 341 4.74 16.78 4.89
C VAL A 341 5.33 15.88 3.81
N SER A 342 5.22 14.56 3.95
CA SER A 342 5.82 13.63 3.00
C SER A 342 4.86 13.31 1.86
N ALA A 343 5.39 13.11 0.65
CA ALA A 343 4.62 12.71 -0.51
C ALA A 343 5.33 11.58 -1.27
N ALA A 344 4.55 10.76 -1.96
CA ALA A 344 5.05 9.84 -2.97
C ALA A 344 5.05 10.53 -4.35
N ALA A 345 6.10 10.25 -5.13
CA ALA A 345 6.27 10.77 -6.48
C ALA A 345 6.95 9.74 -7.38
N ASP A 346 6.93 9.97 -8.69
CA ASP A 346 7.68 9.16 -9.64
C ASP A 346 9.17 9.59 -9.63
N PRO A 347 10.10 8.70 -9.25
CA PRO A 347 11.53 9.05 -9.20
C PRO A 347 12.13 9.40 -10.56
N LYS A 348 11.47 9.10 -11.66
CA LYS A 348 11.86 9.55 -12.99
C LYS A 348 11.56 11.04 -13.24
N PHE A 349 10.73 11.65 -12.41
CA PHE A 349 10.32 13.05 -12.56
C PHE A 349 10.64 13.92 -11.36
N VAL A 350 10.87 13.31 -10.19
CA VAL A 350 11.17 14.02 -8.95
C VAL A 350 12.35 13.34 -8.26
N PRO A 351 13.45 14.04 -7.99
CA PRO A 351 14.53 13.50 -7.18
C PRO A 351 13.98 13.11 -5.80
N LEU A 352 14.10 11.83 -5.41
CA LEU A 352 13.60 11.39 -4.11
C LEU A 352 14.37 12.09 -2.98
N GLY A 353 13.64 12.74 -2.09
CA GLY A 353 14.14 13.59 -1.02
C GLY A 353 14.04 15.07 -1.33
N ALA A 354 13.74 15.45 -2.59
CA ALA A 354 13.56 16.85 -2.96
C ALA A 354 12.28 17.44 -2.35
N PRO A 355 12.32 18.68 -1.87
CA PRO A 355 11.12 19.43 -1.55
C PRO A 355 10.34 19.80 -2.82
N VAL A 356 9.01 19.86 -2.72
CA VAL A 356 8.12 20.25 -3.79
C VAL A 356 7.00 21.13 -3.24
N PHE A 357 6.77 22.30 -3.82
CA PHE A 357 5.61 23.11 -3.49
C PHE A 357 4.46 22.76 -4.43
N LEU A 358 3.34 22.34 -3.83
CA LEU A 358 2.09 22.10 -4.52
C LEU A 358 1.14 23.30 -4.27
N SER A 359 0.62 23.89 -5.33
CA SER A 359 -0.45 24.88 -5.31
C SER A 359 -1.68 24.29 -5.95
N MET A 360 -2.64 23.86 -5.14
CA MET A 360 -3.74 23.00 -5.55
C MET A 360 -5.08 23.72 -5.39
N ASP A 361 -6.15 23.15 -5.98
CA ASP A 361 -7.52 23.62 -5.84
C ASP A 361 -8.15 23.29 -4.47
N ARG A 362 -7.32 22.74 -3.55
CA ARG A 362 -7.65 22.47 -2.14
C ARG A 362 -6.57 23.06 -1.24
N GLN A 363 -7.00 23.78 -0.20
CA GLN A 363 -6.07 24.44 0.72
C GLN A 363 -5.18 23.47 1.47
N ASP A 364 -5.72 22.33 1.91
CA ASP A 364 -4.99 21.32 2.67
C ASP A 364 -3.89 20.62 1.83
N ALA A 365 -4.08 20.50 0.51
CA ALA A 365 -3.06 19.97 -0.40
C ALA A 365 -2.02 21.00 -0.84
N SER A 366 -2.33 22.31 -0.68
CA SER A 366 -1.44 23.43 -1.05
C SER A 366 -0.39 23.69 0.04
N ALA A 367 0.77 23.03 -0.11
CA ALA A 367 1.82 23.06 0.91
C ALA A 367 3.20 22.74 0.34
N LEU A 368 4.21 22.90 1.18
CA LEU A 368 5.58 22.44 0.92
C LEU A 368 5.72 20.97 1.38
N TRP A 369 5.80 20.06 0.42
CA TRP A 369 5.96 18.62 0.61
C TRP A 369 7.41 18.17 0.39
N VAL A 370 7.77 16.99 0.85
CA VAL A 370 9.06 16.34 0.56
C VAL A 370 8.81 14.96 -0.07
N ALA A 371 9.39 14.70 -1.23
CA ALA A 371 9.20 13.46 -1.98
C ALA A 371 10.00 12.31 -1.37
N GLN A 372 9.49 11.68 -0.30
CA GLN A 372 10.19 10.61 0.43
C GLN A 372 9.71 9.21 0.10
N ASP A 373 8.68 9.09 -0.74
CA ASP A 373 8.06 7.82 -1.05
C ASP A 373 7.77 7.67 -2.55
N THR A 374 7.38 6.45 -2.95
CA THR A 374 6.97 6.11 -4.32
C THR A 374 5.74 5.23 -4.29
N GLY A 375 5.00 5.19 -5.39
CA GLY A 375 3.84 4.30 -5.54
C GLY A 375 3.77 3.67 -6.92
N GLY A 376 3.26 2.44 -7.00
CA GLY A 376 3.08 1.75 -8.28
C GLY A 376 2.17 2.50 -9.26
N ALA A 377 1.15 3.19 -8.73
CA ALA A 377 0.22 4.03 -9.48
C ALA A 377 0.64 5.50 -9.60
N ILE A 378 1.73 5.92 -8.93
CA ILE A 378 2.20 7.30 -8.94
C ILE A 378 3.27 7.41 -10.03
N LYS A 379 2.82 7.69 -11.25
CA LYS A 379 3.66 7.70 -12.46
C LYS A 379 3.48 8.98 -13.27
N GLY A 380 4.60 9.46 -13.82
CA GLY A 380 4.64 10.61 -14.70
C GLY A 380 4.98 11.94 -14.01
N ALA A 381 5.11 12.99 -14.82
CA ALA A 381 5.40 14.33 -14.35
C ALA A 381 4.25 14.86 -13.48
N ASN A 382 4.59 15.60 -12.43
CA ASN A 382 3.66 16.33 -11.57
C ASN A 382 2.53 15.47 -10.95
N ARG A 383 2.76 14.16 -10.81
CA ARG A 383 1.86 13.22 -10.15
C ARG A 383 2.36 12.95 -8.73
N PHE A 384 1.54 13.28 -7.73
CA PHE A 384 1.88 13.14 -6.32
C PHE A 384 0.81 12.35 -5.57
N ASP A 385 1.24 11.71 -4.48
CA ASP A 385 0.35 11.11 -3.48
C ASP A 385 0.77 11.61 -2.10
N THR A 386 -0.06 12.44 -1.48
CA THR A 386 0.27 13.13 -0.25
C THR A 386 -0.02 12.25 0.96
N PHE A 387 0.92 12.15 1.89
CA PHE A 387 0.80 11.34 3.10
C PHE A 387 0.12 12.10 4.23
N TRP A 388 -0.93 11.54 4.81
CA TRP A 388 -1.74 12.21 5.83
C TRP A 388 -1.57 11.64 7.25
N GLY A 389 -0.63 10.68 7.43
CA GLY A 389 -0.41 10.05 8.72
C GLY A 389 -1.22 8.78 8.91
N ALA A 390 -1.69 8.53 10.12
CA ALA A 390 -2.39 7.30 10.47
C ALA A 390 -3.75 7.57 11.11
N GLY A 391 -4.64 6.56 11.03
CA GLY A 391 -5.92 6.56 11.70
C GLY A 391 -7.01 7.34 10.98
N ARG A 392 -8.17 7.48 11.64
CA ARG A 392 -9.42 7.94 11.01
C ARG A 392 -9.39 9.38 10.49
N ALA A 393 -8.66 10.26 11.16
CA ALA A 393 -8.52 11.65 10.69
C ALA A 393 -7.73 11.71 9.37
N ALA A 394 -6.65 10.95 9.30
CA ALA A 394 -5.84 10.81 8.08
C ALA A 394 -6.63 10.12 6.96
N GLU A 395 -7.39 9.08 7.28
CA GLU A 395 -8.29 8.39 6.35
C GLU A 395 -9.34 9.34 5.75
N ALA A 396 -9.97 10.17 6.57
CA ALA A 396 -11.00 11.10 6.13
C ALA A 396 -10.45 12.15 5.14
N ILE A 397 -9.21 12.62 5.34
CA ILE A 397 -8.55 13.55 4.42
C ILE A 397 -8.08 12.82 3.16
N ALA A 398 -7.34 11.73 3.32
CA ALA A 398 -6.73 10.99 2.22
C ALA A 398 -7.77 10.33 1.31
N GLY A 399 -8.83 9.75 1.88
CA GLY A 399 -9.89 9.08 1.13
C GLY A 399 -10.69 9.99 0.20
N GLY A 400 -10.72 11.29 0.50
CA GLY A 400 -11.34 12.32 -0.35
C GLY A 400 -10.33 13.19 -1.12
N MET A 401 -9.03 12.84 -1.09
CA MET A 401 -7.99 13.66 -1.72
C MET A 401 -7.93 13.41 -3.23
N SER A 402 -8.38 14.40 -3.98
CA SER A 402 -8.25 14.48 -5.43
C SER A 402 -8.13 15.96 -5.78
N ALA A 403 -6.89 16.44 -5.92
CA ALA A 403 -6.59 17.85 -6.09
C ALA A 403 -5.82 18.10 -7.39
N ARG A 404 -6.14 19.20 -8.05
CA ARG A 404 -5.50 19.65 -9.30
C ARG A 404 -4.89 21.02 -9.10
N GLY A 405 -3.80 21.29 -9.79
CA GLY A 405 -3.12 22.58 -9.65
C GLY A 405 -1.77 22.60 -10.33
N THR A 406 -0.80 23.22 -9.68
CA THR A 406 0.57 23.42 -10.18
C THR A 406 1.59 22.89 -9.19
N ALA A 407 2.69 22.32 -9.69
CA ALA A 407 3.82 21.87 -8.89
C ALA A 407 5.10 22.58 -9.29
N TRP A 408 5.90 22.94 -8.29
CA TRP A 408 7.30 23.38 -8.48
C TRP A 408 8.21 22.55 -7.60
N LEU A 409 9.19 21.90 -8.23
CA LEU A 409 10.28 21.25 -7.51
C LEU A 409 11.21 22.31 -6.94
N LEU A 410 11.64 22.14 -5.70
CA LEU A 410 12.67 22.96 -5.11
C LEU A 410 14.01 22.25 -5.29
N LEU A 411 14.81 22.72 -6.22
CA LEU A 411 16.13 22.19 -6.51
C LEU A 411 17.21 23.13 -5.92
N PRO A 412 18.39 22.61 -5.55
CA PRO A 412 19.49 23.48 -5.09
C PRO A 412 19.80 24.57 -6.09
N VAL A 413 20.03 25.79 -5.61
CA VAL A 413 20.35 26.98 -6.43
C VAL A 413 21.46 26.67 -7.41
N GLY A 414 21.29 27.08 -8.68
CA GLY A 414 22.23 26.86 -9.79
C GLY A 414 22.01 25.56 -10.57
N THR A 415 21.12 24.69 -10.10
CA THR A 415 20.79 23.42 -10.79
C THR A 415 20.19 23.69 -12.17
N LEU A 416 19.23 24.62 -12.27
CA LEU A 416 18.57 24.94 -13.54
C LEU A 416 19.56 25.56 -14.54
N ALA A 417 20.40 26.51 -14.10
CA ALA A 417 21.42 27.11 -14.97
C ALA A 417 22.40 26.07 -15.52
N ARG A 418 22.83 25.11 -14.69
CA ARG A 418 23.68 24.01 -15.11
C ARG A 418 23.01 23.12 -16.17
N LEU A 419 21.74 22.80 -16.01
CA LEU A 419 20.98 21.95 -16.93
C LEU A 419 20.77 22.67 -18.28
N GLN A 420 20.49 23.96 -18.28
CA GLN A 420 20.30 24.77 -19.48
C GLN A 420 21.64 25.00 -20.24
N GLY A 421 22.75 25.21 -19.52
CA GLY A 421 24.08 25.34 -20.12
C GLY A 421 24.57 24.06 -20.79
N ALA A 422 24.19 22.88 -20.22
CA ALA A 422 24.53 21.60 -20.84
C ALA A 422 23.78 21.33 -22.16
N THR A 423 22.57 21.89 -22.33
CA THR A 423 21.77 21.76 -23.56
C THR A 423 22.21 22.76 -24.65
N GLY A 424 22.80 23.92 -24.29
CA GLY A 424 23.31 24.93 -25.22
C GLY A 424 24.68 24.62 -25.84
N GLY A 425 25.48 23.77 -25.21
CA GLY A 425 26.85 23.42 -25.68
C GLY A 425 26.92 22.39 -26.81
N GLY A 426 25.81 21.76 -27.18
CA GLY A 426 25.78 20.72 -28.24
C GLY A 426 25.58 21.23 -29.67
N ALA A 427 25.32 22.52 -29.87
CA ALA A 427 24.96 23.06 -31.21
C ALA A 427 26.09 23.78 -31.98
N THR A 428 27.31 23.87 -31.44
CA THR A 428 28.41 24.64 -32.07
C THR A 428 29.63 23.83 -32.46
N ALA A 429 29.55 22.53 -32.65
CA ALA A 429 30.67 21.71 -33.12
C ALA A 429 30.34 20.97 -34.43
N GLN A 430 29.85 21.68 -35.45
CA GLN A 430 29.94 21.26 -36.85
C GLN A 430 29.86 22.49 -37.76
N ARG A 431 31.00 23.13 -38.00
CA ARG A 431 31.31 23.82 -39.24
C ARG A 431 32.76 23.52 -39.62
#